data_765c84af34a9e247f60280722e9d3d01
#
_entry.id   765c84af34a9e247f60280722e9d3d01
#
_cell.length_a   1.000
_cell.length_b   1.000
_cell.length_c   1.000
_cell.angle_alpha   90.00
_cell.angle_beta   90.00
_cell.angle_gamma   90.00
#
_symmetry.space_group_name_H-M   'P 1'
#
loop_
_entity.id
_entity.type
_entity.pdbx_description
1 polymer ?
#
loop_
_entity_poly.entity_id
_entity_poly.type
_entity_poly.pdbx_seq_one_letter_code
_entity_poly.pdbx_strand_id
1 'polypeptide(L)'
;MSKIAIVQFKASIDKTKNLPRILQYIKQAAKNHADLCAFPEYMMFFTPASQSAKQVAHQAEAINGKFVSAISECARQNSIIVVGTMLEKSKKKDRVYDTSFVVNKSGKIIGKYRKTHLYDALGFKESAKMLAGRIIPLPTKTSVGKLGMIMCYDLRFPELSRALASSGSEILIVPSAWVNGPMKEEHWLTLNKSRAIENGCYVIAPDHLGHIYSGRSLAIDPYGRILLDMKKRQGIGYVNISISVVRNTRKKLPLLKNRRTDLYSNFRL
;
A
#
# COMPACT_ATOMS: atom_id res chain seq x y z
N MET A 1 17.56 12.48 5.19
CA MET A 1 16.80 11.28 5.60
C MET A 1 15.34 11.65 5.70
N SER A 2 14.41 10.72 5.38
CA SER A 2 12.97 10.94 5.55
C SER A 2 12.41 9.96 6.58
N LYS A 3 11.52 10.44 7.44
CA LYS A 3 10.88 9.62 8.47
C LYS A 3 9.50 9.18 7.96
N ILE A 4 9.29 7.86 7.93
CA ILE A 4 8.04 7.24 7.48
C ILE A 4 7.28 6.71 8.71
N ALA A 5 6.02 7.06 8.82
CA ALA A 5 5.07 6.50 9.77
C ALA A 5 4.27 5.38 9.08
N ILE A 6 4.18 4.22 9.71
CA ILE A 6 3.45 3.06 9.23
C ILE A 6 2.36 2.75 10.24
N VAL A 7 1.11 2.81 9.80
CA VAL A 7 -0.05 2.58 10.65
C VAL A 7 -0.50 1.14 10.54
N GLN A 8 -0.72 0.52 11.70
CA GLN A 8 -1.32 -0.80 11.84
C GLN A 8 -2.52 -0.72 12.77
N PHE A 9 -3.71 -0.99 12.26
CA PHE A 9 -4.92 -0.92 13.07
C PHE A 9 -6.01 -1.86 12.57
N LYS A 10 -6.98 -2.14 13.46
CA LYS A 10 -8.20 -2.88 13.14
C LYS A 10 -9.27 -1.88 12.71
N ALA A 11 -9.64 -1.88 11.43
CA ALA A 11 -10.73 -1.06 10.95
C ALA A 11 -12.10 -1.65 11.34
N SER A 12 -13.06 -0.79 11.64
CA SER A 12 -14.47 -1.13 11.80
C SER A 12 -15.13 -1.39 10.44
N ILE A 13 -16.26 -2.09 10.44
CA ILE A 13 -17.16 -2.19 9.27
C ILE A 13 -17.85 -0.84 8.95
N ASP A 14 -17.82 0.10 9.90
CA ASP A 14 -18.41 1.43 9.81
C ASP A 14 -17.31 2.47 9.56
N LYS A 15 -17.33 3.07 8.36
CA LYS A 15 -16.34 4.08 7.97
C LYS A 15 -16.39 5.34 8.84
N THR A 16 -17.53 5.66 9.44
CA THR A 16 -17.68 6.84 10.31
C THR A 16 -16.86 6.71 11.59
N LYS A 17 -16.63 5.47 12.07
CA LYS A 17 -15.77 5.16 13.22
C LYS A 17 -14.29 5.14 12.84
N ASN A 18 -13.95 4.86 11.58
CA ASN A 18 -12.56 4.77 11.14
C ASN A 18 -11.97 6.15 10.81
N LEU A 19 -12.73 7.02 10.14
CA LEU A 19 -12.22 8.32 9.70
C LEU A 19 -11.61 9.16 10.84
N PRO A 20 -12.25 9.34 12.01
CA PRO A 20 -11.64 10.09 13.12
C PRO A 20 -10.31 9.49 13.59
N ARG A 21 -10.21 8.16 13.66
CA ARG A 21 -8.99 7.44 14.04
C ARG A 21 -7.87 7.63 13.02
N ILE A 22 -8.20 7.59 11.73
CA ILE A 22 -7.26 7.85 10.63
C ILE A 22 -6.71 9.27 10.74
N LEU A 23 -7.57 10.27 10.93
CA LEU A 23 -7.16 11.66 11.11
C LEU A 23 -6.27 11.83 12.35
N GLN A 24 -6.58 11.14 13.44
CA GLN A 24 -5.75 11.13 14.65
C GLN A 24 -4.36 10.53 14.38
N TYR A 25 -4.26 9.42 13.65
CA TYR A 25 -2.97 8.83 13.27
C TYR A 25 -2.15 9.76 12.38
N ILE A 26 -2.78 10.47 11.42
CA ILE A 26 -2.09 11.46 10.58
C ILE A 26 -1.49 12.59 11.45
N LYS A 27 -2.28 13.16 12.36
CA LYS A 27 -1.85 14.20 13.30
C LYS A 27 -0.70 13.70 14.20
N GLN A 28 -0.81 12.49 14.73
CA GLN A 28 0.22 11.88 15.56
C GLN A 28 1.52 11.62 14.78
N ALA A 29 1.43 11.17 13.53
CA ALA A 29 2.57 10.99 12.64
C ALA A 29 3.30 12.32 12.39
N ALA A 30 2.55 13.37 12.07
CA ALA A 30 3.10 14.71 11.85
C ALA A 30 3.73 15.30 13.12
N LYS A 31 3.08 15.17 14.29
CA LYS A 31 3.62 15.58 15.58
C LYS A 31 4.96 14.90 15.89
N ASN A 32 5.16 13.67 15.40
CA ASN A 32 6.42 12.94 15.51
C ASN A 32 7.36 13.18 14.32
N HIS A 33 7.17 14.26 13.58
CA HIS A 33 8.01 14.70 12.45
C HIS A 33 8.13 13.66 11.34
N ALA A 34 7.09 12.88 11.06
CA ALA A 34 7.07 12.00 9.90
C ALA A 34 6.78 12.82 8.62
N ASP A 35 7.51 12.50 7.55
CA ASP A 35 7.31 13.09 6.23
C ASP A 35 6.16 12.44 5.46
N LEU A 36 5.90 11.16 5.75
CA LEU A 36 4.88 10.33 5.13
C LEU A 36 4.23 9.41 6.17
N CYS A 37 2.90 9.29 6.07
CA CYS A 37 2.08 8.35 6.84
C CYS A 37 1.40 7.36 5.88
N ALA A 38 1.70 6.06 6.03
CA ALA A 38 1.14 4.99 5.21
C ALA A 38 0.15 4.14 6.00
N PHE A 39 -0.99 3.87 5.38
CA PHE A 39 -2.10 3.11 5.95
C PHE A 39 -2.28 1.76 5.26
N PRO A 40 -2.87 0.75 5.96
CA PRO A 40 -3.16 -0.56 5.38
C PRO A 40 -4.32 -0.54 4.39
N GLU A 41 -4.51 -1.64 3.67
CA GLU A 41 -5.71 -1.92 2.88
C GLU A 41 -6.96 -1.93 3.76
N TYR A 42 -8.13 -1.61 3.20
CA TYR A 42 -9.40 -1.50 3.92
C TYR A 42 -9.42 -0.50 5.08
N MET A 43 -8.54 0.50 5.09
CA MET A 43 -8.57 1.52 6.13
C MET A 43 -9.92 2.26 6.19
N MET A 44 -10.62 2.40 5.06
CA MET A 44 -11.92 3.06 5.00
C MET A 44 -12.96 2.27 5.80
N PHE A 45 -13.10 0.98 5.53
CA PHE A 45 -13.90 0.03 6.32
C PHE A 45 -13.57 -1.41 5.99
N PHE A 46 -13.68 -2.29 6.97
CA PHE A 46 -13.56 -3.73 6.80
C PHE A 46 -14.78 -4.30 6.08
N THR A 47 -14.56 -5.24 5.15
CA THR A 47 -15.62 -5.92 4.38
C THR A 47 -15.70 -7.39 4.78
N PRO A 48 -16.57 -7.79 5.74
CA PRO A 48 -16.73 -9.19 6.10
C PRO A 48 -17.29 -10.01 4.92
N ALA A 49 -17.05 -11.32 4.93
CA ALA A 49 -17.53 -12.22 3.88
C ALA A 49 -19.05 -12.18 3.70
N SER A 50 -19.80 -12.03 4.79
CA SER A 50 -21.26 -11.93 4.81
C SER A 50 -21.82 -10.66 4.18
N GLN A 51 -21.02 -9.60 4.00
CA GLN A 51 -21.48 -8.36 3.40
C GLN A 51 -21.65 -8.53 1.89
N SER A 52 -22.83 -8.22 1.34
CA SER A 52 -23.09 -8.31 -0.10
C SER A 52 -22.35 -7.24 -0.91
N ALA A 53 -22.14 -7.50 -2.19
CA ALA A 53 -21.54 -6.54 -3.13
C ALA A 53 -22.30 -5.19 -3.16
N LYS A 54 -23.64 -5.22 -3.13
CA LYS A 54 -24.49 -4.01 -3.06
C LYS A 54 -24.24 -3.20 -1.79
N GLN A 55 -24.10 -3.86 -0.63
CA GLN A 55 -23.80 -3.19 0.65
C GLN A 55 -22.41 -2.54 0.63
N VAL A 56 -21.41 -3.21 0.05
CA VAL A 56 -20.06 -2.64 -0.12
C VAL A 56 -20.11 -1.42 -1.04
N ALA A 57 -20.78 -1.54 -2.20
CA ALA A 57 -20.89 -0.46 -3.16
C ALA A 57 -21.66 0.75 -2.62
N HIS A 58 -22.65 0.54 -1.76
CA HIS A 58 -23.40 1.62 -1.10
C HIS A 58 -22.51 2.47 -0.17
N GLN A 59 -21.55 1.85 0.52
CA GLN A 59 -20.62 2.55 1.43
C GLN A 59 -19.44 3.20 0.70
N ALA A 60 -19.12 2.75 -0.53
CA ALA A 60 -18.01 3.26 -1.31
C ALA A 60 -18.22 4.73 -1.72
N GLU A 61 -17.12 5.44 -1.94
CA GLU A 61 -17.14 6.85 -2.35
C GLU A 61 -16.34 7.08 -3.63
N ALA A 62 -16.59 8.20 -4.31
CA ALA A 62 -15.70 8.66 -5.37
C ALA A 62 -14.34 9.09 -4.77
N ILE A 63 -13.29 9.11 -5.57
CA ILE A 63 -11.94 9.50 -5.10
C ILE A 63 -11.91 10.92 -4.54
N ASN A 64 -12.77 11.80 -4.99
CA ASN A 64 -12.97 13.17 -4.50
C ASN A 64 -14.13 13.28 -3.49
N GLY A 65 -14.57 12.15 -2.92
CA GLY A 65 -15.65 12.12 -1.93
C GLY A 65 -15.20 12.58 -0.54
N LYS A 66 -16.16 12.62 0.40
CA LYS A 66 -15.95 13.14 1.76
C LYS A 66 -14.80 12.47 2.51
N PHE A 67 -14.64 11.15 2.33
CA PHE A 67 -13.59 10.39 3.01
C PHE A 67 -12.18 10.87 2.63
N VAL A 68 -11.88 10.91 1.33
CA VAL A 68 -10.56 11.35 0.86
C VAL A 68 -10.37 12.84 1.05
N SER A 69 -11.42 13.66 0.89
CA SER A 69 -11.36 15.12 1.13
C SER A 69 -10.96 15.44 2.57
N ALA A 70 -11.50 14.73 3.57
CA ALA A 70 -11.13 14.92 4.97
C ALA A 70 -9.65 14.55 5.23
N ILE A 71 -9.17 13.47 4.62
CA ILE A 71 -7.76 13.05 4.71
C ILE A 71 -6.86 14.08 4.02
N SER A 72 -7.24 14.57 2.85
CA SER A 72 -6.52 15.60 2.09
C SER A 72 -6.37 16.89 2.89
N GLU A 73 -7.44 17.34 3.52
CA GLU A 73 -7.40 18.52 4.37
C GLU A 73 -6.52 18.31 5.61
N CYS A 74 -6.62 17.15 6.26
CA CYS A 74 -5.77 16.80 7.39
C CYS A 74 -4.28 16.74 6.98
N ALA A 75 -3.97 16.17 5.81
CA ALA A 75 -2.61 16.10 5.26
C ALA A 75 -2.05 17.51 5.01
N ARG A 76 -2.87 18.41 4.45
CA ARG A 76 -2.52 19.82 4.21
C ARG A 76 -2.22 20.56 5.51
N GLN A 77 -3.13 20.48 6.50
CA GLN A 77 -3.00 21.16 7.78
C GLN A 77 -1.75 20.72 8.57
N ASN A 78 -1.34 19.46 8.38
CA ASN A 78 -0.20 18.87 9.09
C ASN A 78 1.06 18.77 8.21
N SER A 79 1.05 19.30 6.98
CA SER A 79 2.18 19.30 6.03
C SER A 79 2.83 17.93 5.86
N ILE A 80 2.02 16.85 5.80
CA ILE A 80 2.48 15.46 5.71
C ILE A 80 1.95 14.78 4.44
N ILE A 81 2.75 13.88 3.85
CA ILE A 81 2.28 13.02 2.76
C ILE A 81 1.47 11.88 3.36
N VAL A 82 0.32 11.56 2.76
CA VAL A 82 -0.50 10.42 3.18
C VAL A 82 -0.65 9.43 2.03
N VAL A 83 -0.35 8.16 2.29
CA VAL A 83 -0.73 7.04 1.42
C VAL A 83 -1.85 6.29 2.12
N GLY A 84 -3.02 6.30 1.50
CA GLY A 84 -4.23 5.67 2.03
C GLY A 84 -4.87 4.72 1.04
N THR A 85 -5.89 4.01 1.51
CA THR A 85 -6.73 3.13 0.70
C THR A 85 -8.20 3.46 0.87
N MET A 86 -9.00 3.13 -0.12
CA MET A 86 -10.44 3.31 -0.10
C MET A 86 -11.14 2.29 -1.00
N LEU A 87 -12.41 2.07 -0.74
CA LEU A 87 -13.28 1.42 -1.71
C LEU A 87 -13.91 2.50 -2.60
N GLU A 88 -13.40 2.58 -3.83
CA GLU A 88 -13.79 3.60 -4.81
C GLU A 88 -15.02 3.15 -5.59
N LYS A 89 -16.03 4.01 -5.71
CA LYS A 89 -17.20 3.77 -6.56
C LYS A 89 -16.80 3.49 -8.00
N SER A 90 -17.44 2.50 -8.60
CA SER A 90 -17.32 2.21 -10.02
C SER A 90 -18.59 2.61 -10.79
N LYS A 91 -18.54 2.51 -12.13
CA LYS A 91 -19.73 2.66 -12.97
C LYS A 91 -20.73 1.51 -12.79
N LYS A 92 -20.30 0.34 -12.28
CA LYS A 92 -21.19 -0.78 -11.95
C LYS A 92 -21.77 -0.58 -10.56
N LYS A 93 -23.12 -0.64 -10.44
CA LYS A 93 -23.85 -0.35 -9.19
C LYS A 93 -23.55 -1.30 -8.03
N ASP A 94 -23.03 -2.50 -8.33
CA ASP A 94 -22.78 -3.57 -7.36
C ASP A 94 -21.28 -3.95 -7.27
N ARG A 95 -20.37 -3.12 -7.79
CA ARG A 95 -18.93 -3.36 -7.78
C ARG A 95 -18.18 -2.09 -7.42
N VAL A 96 -17.05 -2.27 -6.74
CA VAL A 96 -16.14 -1.20 -6.35
C VAL A 96 -14.73 -1.48 -6.87
N TYR A 97 -13.86 -0.49 -6.81
CA TYR A 97 -12.42 -0.73 -6.90
C TYR A 97 -11.80 -0.64 -5.50
N ASP A 98 -10.86 -1.52 -5.22
CA ASP A 98 -9.95 -1.32 -4.12
C ASP A 98 -8.81 -0.40 -4.62
N THR A 99 -8.72 0.78 -4.02
CA THR A 99 -7.91 1.88 -4.55
C THR A 99 -6.98 2.42 -3.48
N SER A 100 -5.67 2.47 -3.78
CA SER A 100 -4.74 3.27 -3.00
C SER A 100 -4.53 4.64 -3.64
N PHE A 101 -4.26 5.64 -2.80
CA PHE A 101 -4.05 7.02 -3.24
C PHE A 101 -2.91 7.67 -2.45
N VAL A 102 -2.31 8.68 -3.08
CA VAL A 102 -1.26 9.50 -2.46
C VAL A 102 -1.73 10.94 -2.42
N VAL A 103 -1.76 11.51 -1.21
CA VAL A 103 -2.01 12.94 -0.98
C VAL A 103 -0.69 13.61 -0.60
N ASN A 104 -0.35 14.72 -1.24
CA ASN A 104 0.86 15.48 -0.92
C ASN A 104 0.65 16.46 0.26
N LYS A 105 1.73 17.12 0.68
CA LYS A 105 1.74 18.10 1.78
C LYS A 105 0.81 19.31 1.57
N SER A 106 0.36 19.56 0.33
CA SER A 106 -0.62 20.62 0.02
C SER A 106 -2.06 20.10 -0.07
N GLY A 107 -2.33 18.84 0.29
CA GLY A 107 -3.66 18.25 0.25
C GLY A 107 -4.13 17.81 -1.14
N LYS A 108 -3.26 17.82 -2.16
CA LYS A 108 -3.60 17.38 -3.51
C LYS A 108 -3.39 15.88 -3.66
N ILE A 109 -4.33 15.18 -4.29
CA ILE A 109 -4.15 13.80 -4.73
C ILE A 109 -3.18 13.82 -5.91
N ILE A 110 -2.02 13.18 -5.75
CA ILE A 110 -0.94 13.15 -6.75
C ILE A 110 -0.66 11.76 -7.31
N GLY A 111 -1.29 10.73 -6.76
CA GLY A 111 -1.18 9.36 -7.23
C GLY A 111 -2.41 8.54 -6.88
N LYS A 112 -2.75 7.61 -7.77
CA LYS A 112 -3.85 6.66 -7.60
C LYS A 112 -3.51 5.33 -8.26
N TYR A 113 -3.80 4.23 -7.56
CA TYR A 113 -3.66 2.88 -8.07
C TYR A 113 -4.89 2.06 -7.68
N ARG A 114 -5.52 1.38 -8.63
CA ARG A 114 -6.57 0.38 -8.41
C ARG A 114 -5.95 -1.00 -8.44
N LYS A 115 -6.16 -1.79 -7.41
CA LYS A 115 -5.66 -3.16 -7.29
C LYS A 115 -5.90 -3.96 -8.57
N THR A 116 -4.83 -4.53 -9.14
CA THR A 116 -4.90 -5.24 -10.43
C THR A 116 -5.17 -6.73 -10.25
N HIS A 117 -4.63 -7.35 -9.19
CA HIS A 117 -4.82 -8.76 -8.91
C HIS A 117 -5.79 -8.94 -7.74
N LEU A 118 -7.01 -9.38 -8.05
CA LEU A 118 -8.03 -9.66 -7.04
C LEU A 118 -7.75 -11.02 -6.40
N TYR A 119 -7.99 -11.11 -5.09
CA TYR A 119 -7.73 -12.33 -4.32
C TYR A 119 -8.88 -13.34 -4.49
N ASP A 120 -8.83 -14.09 -5.59
CA ASP A 120 -9.73 -15.19 -5.90
C ASP A 120 -8.99 -16.52 -5.65
N ALA A 121 -8.70 -16.81 -4.38
CA ALA A 121 -7.95 -18.00 -3.98
C ALA A 121 -8.27 -18.39 -2.54
N LEU A 122 -8.05 -19.65 -2.19
CA LEU A 122 -8.18 -20.19 -0.83
C LEU A 122 -9.56 -19.90 -0.19
N GLY A 123 -10.63 -20.03 -0.96
CA GLY A 123 -12.00 -19.79 -0.49
C GLY A 123 -12.45 -18.32 -0.52
N PHE A 124 -11.56 -17.39 -0.89
CA PHE A 124 -11.91 -15.98 -1.09
C PHE A 124 -12.25 -15.72 -2.56
N LYS A 125 -13.17 -14.79 -2.79
CA LYS A 125 -13.57 -14.34 -4.13
C LYS A 125 -13.80 -12.83 -4.13
N GLU A 126 -12.71 -12.06 -4.17
CA GLU A 126 -12.79 -10.58 -4.23
C GLU A 126 -13.53 -10.10 -5.49
N SER A 127 -13.37 -10.78 -6.62
CA SER A 127 -14.07 -10.46 -7.87
C SER A 127 -15.58 -10.49 -7.75
N ALA A 128 -16.13 -11.14 -6.71
CA ALA A 128 -17.56 -11.11 -6.41
C ALA A 128 -18.05 -9.70 -6.00
N LYS A 129 -17.18 -8.86 -5.48
CA LYS A 129 -17.50 -7.51 -4.97
C LYS A 129 -16.70 -6.40 -5.64
N MET A 130 -15.57 -6.71 -6.26
CA MET A 130 -14.59 -5.73 -6.77
C MET A 130 -14.34 -5.90 -8.27
N LEU A 131 -13.84 -4.84 -8.87
CA LEU A 131 -13.31 -4.81 -10.23
C LEU A 131 -11.80 -4.68 -10.19
N ALA A 132 -11.10 -5.44 -11.01
CA ALA A 132 -9.66 -5.29 -11.20
C ALA A 132 -9.33 -3.96 -11.89
N GLY A 133 -8.26 -3.32 -11.42
CA GLY A 133 -7.63 -2.22 -12.14
C GLY A 133 -7.03 -2.69 -13.46
N ARG A 134 -6.93 -1.79 -14.45
CA ARG A 134 -6.42 -2.09 -15.79
C ARG A 134 -5.17 -1.30 -16.16
N ILE A 135 -4.67 -0.49 -15.23
CA ILE A 135 -3.56 0.42 -15.48
C ILE A 135 -2.56 0.29 -14.34
N ILE A 136 -1.30 0.11 -14.68
CA ILE A 136 -0.18 0.24 -13.77
C ILE A 136 0.32 1.68 -13.90
N PRO A 137 0.10 2.56 -12.90
CA PRO A 137 0.53 3.95 -12.98
C PRO A 137 2.04 4.05 -12.87
N LEU A 138 2.60 5.10 -13.45
CA LEU A 138 4.00 5.45 -13.20
C LEU A 138 4.21 5.78 -11.71
N PRO A 139 5.45 5.59 -11.21
CA PRO A 139 5.76 5.91 -9.82
C PRO A 139 5.48 7.37 -9.48
N THR A 140 4.77 7.60 -8.39
CA THR A 140 4.40 8.94 -7.91
C THR A 140 5.62 9.66 -7.33
N LYS A 141 5.98 10.81 -7.88
CA LYS A 141 7.06 11.66 -7.37
C LYS A 141 6.61 12.36 -6.08
N THR A 142 7.43 12.26 -5.03
CA THR A 142 7.21 12.92 -3.74
C THR A 142 8.52 13.48 -3.17
N SER A 143 8.44 14.25 -2.08
CA SER A 143 9.64 14.73 -1.38
C SER A 143 10.42 13.62 -0.67
N VAL A 144 9.81 12.45 -0.44
CA VAL A 144 10.48 11.31 0.21
C VAL A 144 11.08 10.31 -0.78
N GLY A 145 10.80 10.48 -2.09
CA GLY A 145 11.24 9.60 -3.17
C GLY A 145 10.09 9.26 -4.12
N LYS A 146 10.38 8.41 -5.12
CA LYS A 146 9.39 7.92 -6.09
C LYS A 146 8.69 6.69 -5.55
N LEU A 147 7.38 6.79 -5.31
CA LEU A 147 6.55 5.73 -4.76
C LEU A 147 5.95 4.86 -5.86
N GLY A 148 6.21 3.56 -5.84
CA GLY A 148 5.45 2.56 -6.58
C GLY A 148 4.38 1.97 -5.66
N MET A 149 3.15 1.89 -6.15
CA MET A 149 2.04 1.34 -5.36
C MET A 149 1.65 -0.03 -5.87
N ILE A 150 1.64 -1.01 -4.99
CA ILE A 150 1.06 -2.36 -5.16
C ILE A 150 0.19 -2.63 -3.94
N MET A 151 -0.74 -3.59 -4.02
CA MET A 151 -1.68 -3.80 -2.92
C MET A 151 -1.85 -5.28 -2.59
N CYS A 152 -1.55 -5.67 -1.36
CA CYS A 152 -1.85 -6.98 -0.78
C CYS A 152 -1.50 -8.16 -1.72
N TYR A 153 -2.50 -8.75 -2.38
CA TYR A 153 -2.32 -9.91 -3.26
C TYR A 153 -1.38 -9.64 -4.44
N ASP A 154 -1.28 -8.38 -4.91
CA ASP A 154 -0.30 -7.96 -5.93
C ASP A 154 1.13 -8.32 -5.55
N LEU A 155 1.43 -8.43 -4.25
CA LEU A 155 2.75 -8.82 -3.74
C LEU A 155 3.22 -10.19 -4.28
N ARG A 156 2.30 -11.06 -4.68
CA ARG A 156 2.62 -12.39 -5.24
C ARG A 156 3.06 -12.35 -6.69
N PHE A 157 2.90 -11.23 -7.36
CA PHE A 157 3.20 -11.04 -8.78
C PHE A 157 4.44 -10.17 -8.94
N PRO A 158 5.64 -10.77 -9.12
CA PRO A 158 6.91 -10.04 -9.21
C PRO A 158 6.95 -9.07 -10.38
N GLU A 159 6.20 -9.34 -11.44
CA GLU A 159 6.12 -8.55 -12.66
C GLU A 159 5.71 -7.09 -12.35
N LEU A 160 4.70 -6.90 -11.50
CA LEU A 160 4.20 -5.58 -11.13
C LEU A 160 5.26 -4.76 -10.39
N SER A 161 5.90 -5.37 -9.38
CA SER A 161 6.98 -4.73 -8.62
C SER A 161 8.17 -4.40 -9.52
N ARG A 162 8.50 -5.32 -10.44
CA ARG A 162 9.58 -5.13 -11.42
C ARG A 162 9.27 -4.01 -12.39
N ALA A 163 8.06 -3.93 -12.92
CA ALA A 163 7.62 -2.86 -13.82
C ALA A 163 7.75 -1.49 -13.13
N LEU A 164 7.28 -1.36 -11.89
CA LEU A 164 7.38 -0.13 -11.11
C LEU A 164 8.83 0.25 -10.83
N ALA A 165 9.67 -0.72 -10.42
CA ALA A 165 11.09 -0.46 -10.15
C ALA A 165 11.85 -0.05 -11.43
N SER A 166 11.56 -0.69 -12.57
CA SER A 166 12.13 -0.34 -13.88
C SER A 166 11.69 1.05 -14.35
N SER A 167 10.47 1.48 -13.95
CA SER A 167 9.97 2.83 -14.17
C SER A 167 10.49 3.85 -13.15
N GLY A 168 11.39 3.44 -12.26
CA GLY A 168 12.13 4.31 -11.36
C GLY A 168 11.60 4.41 -9.94
N SER A 169 10.71 3.50 -9.47
CA SER A 169 10.34 3.46 -8.05
C SER A 169 11.56 3.27 -7.17
N GLU A 170 11.61 4.03 -6.09
CA GLU A 170 12.63 3.96 -5.05
C GLU A 170 12.08 3.31 -3.78
N ILE A 171 10.76 3.40 -3.61
CA ILE A 171 10.00 2.86 -2.48
C ILE A 171 8.76 2.15 -3.06
N LEU A 172 8.56 0.89 -2.73
CA LEU A 172 7.30 0.19 -2.95
C LEU A 172 6.43 0.34 -1.70
N ILE A 173 5.25 0.90 -1.84
CA ILE A 173 4.24 0.96 -0.79
C ILE A 173 3.25 -0.19 -1.03
N VAL A 174 3.04 -1.02 0.00
CA VAL A 174 2.27 -2.27 -0.08
C VAL A 174 1.17 -2.27 0.98
N PRO A 175 0.13 -1.42 0.86
CA PRO A 175 -1.03 -1.51 1.75
C PRO A 175 -1.63 -2.90 1.68
N SER A 176 -1.86 -3.53 2.83
CA SER A 176 -2.32 -4.91 2.85
C SER A 176 -3.36 -5.17 3.93
N ALA A 177 -4.16 -6.17 3.68
CA ALA A 177 -5.01 -6.87 4.62
C ALA A 177 -4.70 -8.37 4.46
N TRP A 178 -3.49 -8.74 4.88
CA TRP A 178 -2.91 -10.06 4.63
C TRP A 178 -3.60 -11.11 5.51
N VAL A 179 -4.35 -12.00 4.87
CA VAL A 179 -5.15 -13.02 5.56
C VAL A 179 -4.22 -13.96 6.33
N ASN A 180 -4.54 -14.19 7.61
CA ASN A 180 -3.84 -15.13 8.47
C ASN A 180 -4.08 -16.58 8.03
N GLY A 181 -3.22 -17.50 8.45
CA GLY A 181 -3.32 -18.94 8.15
C GLY A 181 -1.96 -19.62 8.07
N PRO A 182 -1.93 -20.94 7.83
CA PRO A 182 -0.69 -21.69 7.71
C PRO A 182 0.26 -21.06 6.68
N MET A 183 1.53 -20.90 7.05
CA MET A 183 2.61 -20.31 6.23
C MET A 183 2.37 -18.87 5.76
N LYS A 184 1.25 -18.22 6.10
CA LYS A 184 0.90 -16.89 5.58
C LYS A 184 1.84 -15.80 6.08
N GLU A 185 2.27 -15.84 7.33
CA GLU A 185 3.26 -14.90 7.86
C GLU A 185 4.64 -15.11 7.22
N GLU A 186 5.04 -16.35 6.95
CA GLU A 186 6.28 -16.66 6.24
C GLU A 186 6.23 -16.14 4.79
N HIS A 187 5.14 -16.37 4.08
CA HIS A 187 4.94 -15.79 2.75
C HIS A 187 4.99 -14.26 2.79
N TRP A 188 4.40 -13.64 3.80
CA TRP A 188 4.41 -12.18 3.96
C TRP A 188 5.84 -11.64 4.10
N LEU A 189 6.64 -12.23 4.99
CA LEU A 189 8.03 -11.84 5.19
C LEU A 189 8.88 -12.08 3.94
N THR A 190 8.81 -13.28 3.38
CA THR A 190 9.62 -13.70 2.24
C THR A 190 9.33 -12.86 1.01
N LEU A 191 8.05 -12.66 0.66
CA LEU A 191 7.68 -11.89 -0.52
C LEU A 191 8.07 -10.42 -0.39
N ASN A 192 7.83 -9.77 0.76
CA ASN A 192 8.23 -8.38 0.95
C ASN A 192 9.76 -8.21 0.86
N LYS A 193 10.53 -9.13 1.46
CA LYS A 193 11.99 -9.14 1.33
C LYS A 193 12.44 -9.34 -0.13
N SER A 194 11.83 -10.29 -0.82
CA SER A 194 12.14 -10.55 -2.24
C SER A 194 11.90 -9.30 -3.10
N ARG A 195 10.76 -8.61 -2.91
CA ARG A 195 10.48 -7.36 -3.65
C ARG A 195 11.50 -6.28 -3.37
N ALA A 196 12.00 -6.18 -2.14
CA ALA A 196 13.06 -5.21 -1.80
C ALA A 196 14.39 -5.58 -2.48
N ILE A 197 14.84 -6.83 -2.33
CA ILE A 197 16.14 -7.30 -2.80
C ILE A 197 16.22 -7.28 -4.33
N GLU A 198 15.29 -7.92 -5.01
CA GLU A 198 15.30 -8.09 -6.47
C GLU A 198 15.15 -6.78 -7.24
N ASN A 199 14.63 -5.72 -6.60
CA ASN A 199 14.40 -4.41 -7.20
C ASN A 199 15.33 -3.33 -6.64
N GLY A 200 16.12 -3.63 -5.60
CA GLY A 200 17.00 -2.69 -4.94
C GLY A 200 16.26 -1.44 -4.48
N CYS A 201 15.12 -1.61 -3.79
CA CYS A 201 14.25 -0.53 -3.31
C CYS A 201 13.79 -0.78 -1.88
N TYR A 202 13.32 0.27 -1.19
CA TYR A 202 12.60 0.08 0.06
C TYR A 202 11.23 -0.56 -0.18
N VAL A 203 10.79 -1.36 0.79
CA VAL A 203 9.40 -1.83 0.90
C VAL A 203 8.81 -1.30 2.20
N ILE A 204 7.70 -0.59 2.10
CA ILE A 204 6.88 -0.08 3.21
C ILE A 204 5.53 -0.77 3.11
N ALA A 205 5.28 -1.71 4.00
CA ALA A 205 4.14 -2.62 3.92
C ALA A 205 3.25 -2.49 5.17
N PRO A 206 2.38 -1.47 5.24
CA PRO A 206 1.37 -1.40 6.29
C PRO A 206 0.35 -2.53 6.11
N ASP A 207 0.09 -3.29 7.19
CA ASP A 207 -0.86 -4.40 7.19
C ASP A 207 -1.99 -4.17 8.18
N HIS A 208 -3.17 -4.61 7.81
CA HIS A 208 -4.38 -4.56 8.65
C HIS A 208 -4.25 -5.54 9.82
N LEU A 209 -4.70 -5.13 10.99
CA LEU A 209 -4.67 -5.96 12.20
C LEU A 209 -6.06 -6.48 12.56
N GLY A 210 -6.11 -7.72 13.06
CA GLY A 210 -7.35 -8.29 13.60
C GLY A 210 -8.35 -8.74 12.52
N HIS A 211 -9.57 -9.07 12.92
CA HIS A 211 -10.48 -9.87 12.12
C HIS A 211 -9.80 -11.18 11.68
N ILE A 212 -9.58 -11.34 10.38
CA ILE A 212 -8.91 -12.49 9.77
C ILE A 212 -7.47 -12.16 9.31
N TYR A 213 -6.97 -10.96 9.59
CA TYR A 213 -5.69 -10.46 9.06
C TYR A 213 -4.54 -10.62 10.06
N SER A 214 -3.36 -10.85 9.51
CA SER A 214 -2.18 -11.18 10.30
C SER A 214 -1.59 -9.98 11.04
N GLY A 215 -1.78 -8.76 10.55
CA GLY A 215 -0.97 -7.62 10.99
C GLY A 215 0.47 -7.80 10.54
N ARG A 216 1.43 -7.32 11.33
CA ARG A 216 2.85 -7.43 11.05
C ARG A 216 3.31 -6.47 9.96
N SER A 217 2.90 -5.19 10.08
CA SER A 217 3.39 -4.12 9.22
C SER A 217 4.91 -4.06 9.23
N LEU A 218 5.52 -3.88 8.03
CA LEU A 218 6.95 -4.00 7.81
C LEU A 218 7.53 -2.74 7.14
N ALA A 219 8.80 -2.45 7.47
CA ALA A 219 9.69 -1.67 6.63
C ALA A 219 10.95 -2.48 6.35
N ILE A 220 11.34 -2.55 5.08
CA ILE A 220 12.48 -3.36 4.61
C ILE A 220 13.37 -2.49 3.73
N ASP A 221 14.69 -2.59 3.92
CA ASP A 221 15.67 -1.85 3.14
C ASP A 221 15.98 -2.55 1.80
N PRO A 222 16.69 -1.89 0.86
CA PRO A 222 17.06 -2.48 -0.43
C PRO A 222 17.91 -3.75 -0.37
N TYR A 223 18.50 -4.08 0.79
CA TYR A 223 19.24 -5.33 1.02
C TYR A 223 18.38 -6.43 1.66
N GLY A 224 17.08 -6.17 1.89
CA GLY A 224 16.17 -7.13 2.51
C GLY A 224 16.24 -7.16 4.05
N ARG A 225 16.91 -6.19 4.69
CA ARG A 225 16.94 -6.08 6.14
C ARG A 225 15.62 -5.50 6.64
N ILE A 226 15.02 -6.13 7.63
CA ILE A 226 13.84 -5.62 8.29
C ILE A 226 14.27 -4.47 9.21
N LEU A 227 13.82 -3.25 8.88
CA LEU A 227 14.04 -2.05 9.67
C LEU A 227 12.96 -1.84 10.73
N LEU A 228 11.74 -2.32 10.45
CA LEU A 228 10.60 -2.29 11.35
C LEU A 228 9.76 -3.54 11.14
N ASP A 229 9.36 -4.19 12.22
CA ASP A 229 8.35 -5.24 12.27
C ASP A 229 7.42 -4.96 13.46
N MET A 230 6.19 -4.56 13.16
CA MET A 230 5.23 -4.18 14.20
C MET A 230 4.60 -5.40 14.91
N LYS A 231 4.82 -6.61 14.40
CA LYS A 231 4.18 -7.81 14.95
C LYS A 231 2.66 -7.61 15.07
N LYS A 232 2.09 -7.93 16.22
CA LYS A 232 0.64 -7.74 16.53
C LYS A 232 0.33 -6.40 17.22
N ARG A 233 1.27 -5.45 17.24
CA ARG A 233 1.08 -4.18 17.95
C ARG A 233 0.25 -3.20 17.13
N GLN A 234 -0.91 -2.79 17.64
CA GLN A 234 -1.69 -1.71 17.04
C GLN A 234 -1.03 -0.35 17.28
N GLY A 235 -1.13 0.56 16.33
CA GLY A 235 -0.63 1.92 16.44
C GLY A 235 0.25 2.34 15.28
N ILE A 236 1.26 3.17 15.55
CA ILE A 236 2.21 3.67 14.56
C ILE A 236 3.61 3.13 14.85
N GLY A 237 4.26 2.62 13.81
CA GLY A 237 5.69 2.37 13.78
C GLY A 237 6.39 3.45 12.96
N TYR A 238 7.65 3.76 13.30
CA TYR A 238 8.43 4.77 12.59
C TYR A 238 9.73 4.17 12.07
N VAL A 239 10.13 4.58 10.88
CA VAL A 239 11.41 4.21 10.27
C VAL A 239 12.03 5.39 9.55
N ASN A 240 13.34 5.53 9.63
CA ASN A 240 14.10 6.50 8.84
C ASN A 240 14.67 5.82 7.61
N ILE A 241 14.47 6.44 6.44
CA ILE A 241 14.98 5.96 5.16
C ILE A 241 15.83 7.04 4.47
N SER A 242 16.70 6.61 3.56
CA SER A 242 17.47 7.53 2.71
C SER A 242 17.51 7.01 1.28
N ILE A 243 17.12 7.83 0.32
CA ILE A 243 17.14 7.46 -1.10
C ILE A 243 18.58 7.22 -1.60
N SER A 244 19.58 7.77 -0.93
CA SER A 244 20.99 7.45 -1.24
C SER A 244 21.30 5.96 -1.06
N VAL A 245 20.65 5.27 -0.14
CA VAL A 245 20.79 3.80 0.05
C VAL A 245 20.32 3.07 -1.21
N VAL A 246 19.15 3.45 -1.77
CA VAL A 246 18.64 2.87 -3.03
C VAL A 246 19.64 3.08 -4.17
N ARG A 247 20.12 4.32 -4.33
CA ARG A 247 21.07 4.67 -5.40
C ARG A 247 22.38 3.88 -5.26
N ASN A 248 22.93 3.81 -4.06
CA ASN A 248 24.16 3.08 -3.77
C ASN A 248 23.99 1.57 -3.97
N THR A 249 22.86 1.01 -3.53
CA THR A 249 22.55 -0.41 -3.76
C THR A 249 22.49 -0.72 -5.23
N ARG A 250 21.73 0.06 -6.02
CA ARG A 250 21.59 -0.14 -7.46
C ARG A 250 22.89 0.12 -8.24
N LYS A 251 23.80 0.96 -7.71
CA LYS A 251 25.13 1.15 -8.27
C LYS A 251 26.02 -0.07 -8.05
N LYS A 252 26.03 -0.61 -6.81
CA LYS A 252 26.83 -1.79 -6.45
C LYS A 252 26.28 -3.10 -7.03
N LEU A 253 24.96 -3.21 -7.10
CA LEU A 253 24.24 -4.37 -7.60
C LEU A 253 23.23 -3.91 -8.67
N PRO A 254 23.64 -3.75 -9.94
CA PRO A 254 22.84 -3.11 -10.99
C PRO A 254 21.79 -4.06 -11.59
N LEU A 255 20.94 -4.66 -10.75
CA LEU A 255 19.95 -5.68 -11.09
C LEU A 255 19.01 -5.25 -12.23
N LEU A 256 18.55 -4.00 -12.19
CA LEU A 256 17.63 -3.50 -13.23
C LEU A 256 18.32 -3.31 -14.59
N LYS A 257 19.60 -2.91 -14.58
CA LYS A 257 20.41 -2.72 -15.80
C LYS A 257 20.81 -4.04 -16.43
N ASN A 258 21.14 -5.05 -15.60
CA ASN A 258 21.64 -6.35 -16.06
C ASN A 258 20.53 -7.28 -16.56
N ARG A 259 19.27 -6.84 -16.59
CA ARG A 259 18.16 -7.64 -17.13
C ARG A 259 18.36 -7.89 -18.62
N ARG A 260 18.17 -9.12 -19.03
CA ARG A 260 18.19 -9.54 -20.45
C ARG A 260 16.78 -9.37 -21.05
N THR A 261 16.34 -8.10 -21.17
CA THR A 261 15.01 -7.77 -21.70
C THR A 261 14.84 -8.23 -23.15
N ASP A 262 15.94 -8.34 -23.87
CA ASP A 262 16.03 -8.93 -25.22
C ASP A 262 15.56 -10.39 -25.24
N LEU A 263 15.84 -11.16 -24.18
CA LEU A 263 15.40 -12.56 -24.07
C LEU A 263 13.97 -12.68 -23.54
N TYR A 264 13.62 -11.85 -22.55
CA TYR A 264 12.31 -11.96 -21.87
C TYR A 264 11.14 -11.56 -22.76
N SER A 265 11.36 -10.68 -23.77
CA SER A 265 10.33 -10.29 -24.72
C SER A 265 9.79 -11.45 -25.57
N ASN A 266 10.55 -12.54 -25.69
CA ASN A 266 10.16 -13.73 -26.43
C ASN A 266 9.20 -14.64 -25.66
N PHE A 267 9.06 -14.42 -24.35
CA PHE A 267 8.08 -15.13 -23.53
C PHE A 267 6.83 -14.27 -23.38
N ARG A 268 5.67 -14.83 -23.68
CA ARG A 268 4.39 -14.23 -23.31
C ARG A 268 4.22 -14.41 -21.81
N LEU A 269 4.77 -13.48 -21.03
CA LEU A 269 4.56 -13.41 -19.57
C LEU A 269 3.28 -12.64 -19.28
#